data_7c1bd0183c830cf12f9f5b77216a24a2
#
_entry.id   7c1bd0183c830cf12f9f5b77216a24a2
#
_cell.length_a   1.000
_cell.length_b   1.000
_cell.length_c   1.000
_cell.angle_alpha   90.00
_cell.angle_beta   90.00
_cell.angle_gamma   90.00
#
_symmetry.space_group_name_H-M   'P 1'
#
loop_
_entity.id
_entity.type
_entity.pdbx_description
1 polymer ?
#
loop_
_entity_poly.entity_id
_entity_poly.type
_entity_poly.pdbx_seq_one_letter_code
_entity_poly.pdbx_strand_id
1 'polypeptide(L)'
;MKTKRRNGETARVGRASRPSSLAPTRRAGRPSHSRRVALSSDKATEGGFILWEVLLAFGIFCLTAIGFIAALEQTIFTVTLVRDEAEIRHDFENFFAEARAEKLQPGTQTLNTGDNRIRYERQVQAIKAKNERGADVPNLFQITLTARWTLQNQERTDEAKLTVYQP
;
A
#
# COMPACT_ATOMS: atom_id res chain seq x y z
N MET A 1 7.62 -5.63 40.73
CA MET A 1 6.40 -4.82 40.82
C MET A 1 5.37 -5.28 39.80
N LYS A 2 4.24 -5.58 40.26
CA LYS A 2 3.04 -6.27 39.84
C LYS A 2 2.54 -6.06 38.40
N THR A 3 2.48 -7.16 37.69
CA THR A 3 1.68 -7.43 36.50
C THR A 3 0.18 -7.34 36.81
N LYS A 4 -0.59 -6.65 35.98
CA LYS A 4 -2.05 -6.68 36.02
C LYS A 4 -2.59 -7.23 34.69
N ARG A 5 -2.93 -8.52 34.71
CA ARG A 5 -3.78 -9.20 33.71
C ARG A 5 -5.21 -8.63 33.83
N ARG A 6 -5.86 -8.38 32.71
CA ARG A 6 -7.33 -8.30 32.64
C ARG A 6 -7.84 -9.27 31.57
N ASN A 7 -8.55 -10.27 32.07
CA ASN A 7 -9.52 -11.14 31.43
C ASN A 7 -10.57 -10.28 30.69
N GLY A 8 -11.06 -10.60 29.49
CA GLY A 8 -11.81 -11.81 29.19
C GLY A 8 -13.30 -11.50 29.35
N GLU A 9 -13.98 -11.18 28.24
CA GLU A 9 -15.45 -11.15 28.24
C GLU A 9 -15.96 -11.76 26.95
N THR A 10 -16.52 -12.96 27.14
CA THR A 10 -17.18 -13.79 26.15
C THR A 10 -18.62 -13.31 25.98
N ALA A 11 -18.98 -12.80 24.81
CA ALA A 11 -20.35 -12.51 24.47
C ALA A 11 -21.06 -13.75 23.89
N ARG A 12 -22.09 -14.14 24.59
CA ARG A 12 -23.06 -15.21 24.38
C ARG A 12 -23.82 -15.06 23.05
N VAL A 13 -23.79 -16.15 22.30
CA VAL A 13 -24.67 -16.38 21.15
C VAL A 13 -26.10 -16.61 21.62
N GLY A 14 -27.00 -15.73 21.20
CA GLY A 14 -28.42 -15.88 21.36
C GLY A 14 -29.02 -16.82 20.32
N ARG A 15 -29.58 -17.90 20.81
CA ARG A 15 -30.34 -18.92 20.12
C ARG A 15 -31.78 -18.43 20.02
N ALA A 16 -32.26 -18.13 18.83
CA ALA A 16 -33.69 -17.86 18.59
C ALA A 16 -34.34 -19.01 17.84
N SER A 17 -35.34 -19.48 18.49
CA SER A 17 -36.28 -20.57 18.26
C SER A 17 -37.13 -20.44 17.00
N ARG A 18 -37.35 -21.58 16.35
CA ARG A 18 -38.40 -21.86 15.34
C ARG A 18 -39.80 -21.76 15.96
N PRO A 19 -40.79 -21.45 15.18
CA PRO A 19 -42.07 -22.12 15.32
C PRO A 19 -42.41 -22.98 14.09
N SER A 20 -42.90 -24.14 14.43
CA SER A 20 -43.48 -25.17 13.60
C SER A 20 -44.95 -24.90 13.28
N SER A 21 -45.39 -25.57 12.21
CA SER A 21 -46.72 -26.08 11.93
C SER A 21 -47.78 -25.13 11.38
N LEU A 22 -48.28 -25.48 10.23
CA LEU A 22 -49.62 -26.02 10.06
C LEU A 22 -49.87 -26.48 8.61
N ALA A 23 -50.35 -27.68 8.50
CA ALA A 23 -50.76 -28.38 7.26
C ALA A 23 -52.28 -28.11 7.02
N PRO A 24 -52.97 -28.87 6.16
CA PRO A 24 -53.15 -28.60 4.74
C PRO A 24 -54.67 -28.38 4.43
N THR A 25 -55.00 -27.71 3.39
CA THR A 25 -56.36 -27.74 2.85
C THR A 25 -56.39 -28.19 1.40
N ARG A 26 -56.88 -29.43 1.25
CA ARG A 26 -57.41 -29.99 0.02
C ARG A 26 -58.55 -29.13 -0.49
N ARG A 27 -58.54 -28.77 -1.76
CA ARG A 27 -59.81 -28.59 -2.50
C ARG A 27 -59.58 -28.93 -3.98
N ALA A 28 -60.37 -29.92 -4.34
CA ALA A 28 -60.55 -30.40 -5.69
C ALA A 28 -61.31 -29.37 -6.54
N GLY A 29 -60.98 -29.31 -7.82
CA GLY A 29 -61.70 -28.53 -8.79
C GLY A 29 -61.07 -28.67 -10.16
N ARG A 30 -61.42 -29.74 -10.88
CA ARG A 30 -61.30 -29.80 -12.36
C ARG A 30 -62.29 -28.80 -12.97
N PRO A 31 -61.96 -28.12 -14.07
CA PRO A 31 -62.29 -28.68 -15.36
C PRO A 31 -61.19 -28.51 -16.44
N SER A 32 -61.19 -29.50 -17.28
CA SER A 32 -60.49 -29.61 -18.53
C SER A 32 -60.94 -28.55 -19.54
N HIS A 33 -60.02 -27.68 -19.95
CA HIS A 33 -60.14 -27.02 -21.24
C HIS A 33 -58.83 -27.24 -22.00
N SER A 34 -58.87 -28.21 -22.89
CA SER A 34 -57.94 -28.42 -23.96
C SER A 34 -57.90 -27.19 -24.86
N ARG A 35 -57.06 -26.21 -24.51
CA ARG A 35 -56.69 -25.17 -25.45
C ARG A 35 -55.37 -25.62 -26.11
N ARG A 36 -55.52 -26.20 -27.30
CA ARG A 36 -54.41 -26.37 -28.22
C ARG A 36 -53.86 -24.96 -28.49
N VAL A 37 -52.85 -24.57 -27.77
CA VAL A 37 -52.04 -23.43 -28.14
C VAL A 37 -51.13 -23.93 -29.25
N ALA A 38 -51.40 -23.45 -30.46
CA ALA A 38 -50.51 -23.59 -31.58
C ALA A 38 -49.13 -23.10 -31.13
N LEU A 39 -48.19 -24.01 -31.03
CA LEU A 39 -46.79 -23.71 -30.93
C LEU A 39 -46.40 -23.09 -32.28
N SER A 40 -46.53 -21.79 -32.40
CA SER A 40 -45.82 -21.03 -33.39
C SER A 40 -44.32 -21.21 -33.13
N SER A 41 -43.69 -21.92 -34.01
CA SER A 41 -42.27 -22.20 -34.03
C SER A 41 -41.50 -20.94 -34.42
N ASP A 42 -41.35 -20.02 -33.50
CA ASP A 42 -40.40 -18.90 -33.63
C ASP A 42 -39.03 -19.31 -33.04
N LYS A 43 -38.47 -20.39 -33.56
CA LYS A 43 -37.15 -20.89 -33.15
C LYS A 43 -35.97 -20.24 -33.91
N ALA A 44 -36.21 -19.20 -34.69
CA ALA A 44 -35.15 -18.66 -35.56
C ALA A 44 -34.38 -17.47 -35.01
N THR A 45 -34.76 -16.90 -33.82
CA THR A 45 -34.13 -15.68 -33.32
C THR A 45 -33.31 -15.85 -32.04
N GLU A 46 -33.39 -17.02 -31.39
CA GLU A 46 -32.69 -17.22 -30.11
C GLU A 46 -31.17 -17.45 -30.25
N GLY A 47 -30.69 -17.92 -31.36
CA GLY A 47 -29.25 -18.25 -31.57
C GLY A 47 -28.36 -17.01 -31.72
N GLY A 48 -28.88 -15.92 -32.25
CA GLY A 48 -28.09 -14.69 -32.47
C GLY A 48 -27.90 -13.88 -31.21
N PHE A 49 -28.86 -13.92 -30.28
CA PHE A 49 -28.81 -13.19 -29.03
C PHE A 49 -27.76 -13.78 -28.06
N ILE A 50 -27.69 -15.10 -27.99
CA ILE A 50 -26.73 -15.82 -27.15
C ILE A 50 -25.28 -15.51 -27.57
N LEU A 51 -25.01 -15.48 -28.89
CA LEU A 51 -23.67 -15.16 -29.40
C LEU A 51 -23.24 -13.75 -29.02
N TRP A 52 -24.18 -12.78 -29.15
CA TRP A 52 -23.92 -11.39 -28.80
C TRP A 52 -23.64 -11.21 -27.31
N GLU A 53 -24.41 -11.91 -26.45
CA GLU A 53 -24.22 -11.89 -25.00
C GLU A 53 -22.85 -12.44 -24.60
N VAL A 54 -22.41 -13.56 -25.21
CA VAL A 54 -21.08 -14.14 -24.97
C VAL A 54 -19.96 -13.17 -25.41
N LEU A 55 -20.10 -12.54 -26.57
CA LEU A 55 -19.14 -11.55 -27.05
C LEU A 55 -19.04 -10.32 -26.12
N LEU A 56 -20.18 -9.84 -25.64
CA LEU A 56 -20.23 -8.72 -24.73
C LEU A 56 -19.64 -9.08 -23.37
N ALA A 57 -19.97 -10.25 -22.83
CA ALA A 57 -19.40 -10.76 -21.59
C ALA A 57 -17.88 -10.95 -21.70
N PHE A 58 -17.40 -11.47 -22.81
CA PHE A 58 -15.97 -11.62 -23.08
C PHE A 58 -15.27 -10.26 -23.20
N GLY A 59 -15.90 -9.28 -23.87
CA GLY A 59 -15.40 -7.92 -23.96
C GLY A 59 -15.24 -7.28 -22.58
N ILE A 60 -16.23 -7.39 -21.70
CA ILE A 60 -16.17 -6.87 -20.33
C ILE A 60 -15.08 -7.60 -19.54
N PHE A 61 -14.97 -8.92 -19.69
CA PHE A 61 -13.92 -9.70 -19.04
C PHE A 61 -12.52 -9.23 -19.45
N CYS A 62 -12.28 -9.03 -20.75
CA CYS A 62 -11.00 -8.50 -21.24
C CYS A 62 -10.67 -7.13 -20.67
N LEU A 63 -11.63 -6.21 -20.61
CA LEU A 63 -11.45 -4.89 -20.03
C LEU A 63 -11.12 -4.95 -18.55
N THR A 64 -11.81 -5.79 -17.79
CA THR A 64 -11.52 -5.98 -16.36
C THR A 64 -10.16 -6.61 -16.13
N ALA A 65 -9.76 -7.58 -16.95
CA ALA A 65 -8.45 -8.22 -16.86
C ALA A 65 -7.31 -7.21 -17.11
N ILE A 66 -7.44 -6.36 -18.14
CA ILE A 66 -6.45 -5.30 -18.42
C ILE A 66 -6.37 -4.32 -17.25
N GLY A 67 -7.51 -3.87 -16.73
CA GLY A 67 -7.56 -2.97 -15.57
C GLY A 67 -6.92 -3.58 -14.32
N PHE A 68 -7.12 -4.88 -14.10
CA PHE A 68 -6.51 -5.58 -12.98
C PHE A 68 -4.98 -5.68 -13.10
N ILE A 69 -4.47 -5.97 -14.31
CA ILE A 69 -3.01 -6.01 -14.56
C ILE A 69 -2.40 -4.64 -14.28
N ALA A 70 -2.99 -3.56 -14.79
CA ALA A 70 -2.51 -2.20 -14.56
C ALA A 70 -2.52 -1.84 -13.05
N ALA A 71 -3.54 -2.26 -12.30
CA ALA A 71 -3.61 -2.05 -10.85
C ALA A 71 -2.52 -2.82 -10.09
N LEU A 72 -2.18 -4.05 -10.52
CA LEU A 72 -1.09 -4.84 -9.93
C LEU A 72 0.27 -4.17 -10.17
N GLU A 73 0.54 -3.70 -11.38
CA GLU A 73 1.79 -3.00 -11.69
C GLU A 73 1.97 -1.76 -10.81
N GLN A 74 0.90 -0.98 -10.64
CA GLN A 74 0.91 0.19 -9.76
C GLN A 74 1.19 -0.20 -8.30
N THR A 75 0.60 -1.29 -7.83
CA THR A 75 0.80 -1.77 -6.46
C THR A 75 2.25 -2.19 -6.22
N ILE A 76 2.83 -2.96 -7.14
CA ILE A 76 4.23 -3.39 -7.06
C ILE A 76 5.16 -2.18 -7.03
N PHE A 77 4.90 -1.20 -7.88
CA PHE A 77 5.68 0.05 -7.90
C PHE A 77 5.63 0.77 -6.55
N THR A 78 4.43 0.93 -5.99
CA THR A 78 4.25 1.62 -4.69
C THR A 78 4.96 0.87 -3.56
N VAL A 79 4.88 -0.46 -3.52
CA VAL A 79 5.54 -1.28 -2.49
C VAL A 79 7.06 -1.16 -2.58
N THR A 80 7.64 -1.20 -3.79
CA THR A 80 9.09 -1.04 -3.97
C THR A 80 9.55 0.35 -3.55
N LEU A 81 8.81 1.40 -3.90
CA LEU A 81 9.12 2.77 -3.50
C LEU A 81 9.13 2.93 -1.97
N VAL A 82 8.08 2.46 -1.29
CA VAL A 82 7.97 2.56 0.18
C VAL A 82 9.09 1.77 0.87
N ARG A 83 9.47 0.63 0.31
CA ARG A 83 10.58 -0.16 0.83
C ARG A 83 11.91 0.58 0.71
N ASP A 84 12.21 1.13 -0.47
CA ASP A 84 13.47 1.87 -0.70
C ASP A 84 13.53 3.12 0.20
N GLU A 85 12.43 3.86 0.37
CA GLU A 85 12.35 5.01 1.28
C GLU A 85 12.56 4.60 2.75
N ALA A 86 12.02 3.46 3.18
CA ALA A 86 12.21 2.95 4.54
C ALA A 86 13.67 2.54 4.79
N GLU A 87 14.31 1.90 3.82
CA GLU A 87 15.73 1.55 3.86
C GLU A 87 16.62 2.80 3.96
N ILE A 88 16.38 3.78 3.09
CA ILE A 88 17.12 5.05 3.09
C ILE A 88 16.99 5.78 4.44
N ARG A 89 15.78 5.82 5.01
CA ARG A 89 15.56 6.45 6.32
C ARG A 89 16.33 5.76 7.42
N HIS A 90 16.32 4.43 7.44
CA HIS A 90 17.10 3.65 8.39
C HIS A 90 18.61 3.90 8.27
N ASP A 91 19.12 3.95 7.03
CA ASP A 91 20.51 4.24 6.77
C ASP A 91 20.90 5.66 7.18
N PHE A 92 20.04 6.64 6.92
CA PHE A 92 20.26 8.01 7.39
C PHE A 92 20.35 8.08 8.92
N GLU A 93 19.50 7.36 9.65
CA GLU A 93 19.56 7.30 11.12
C GLU A 93 20.90 6.73 11.59
N ASN A 94 21.38 5.65 10.95
CA ASN A 94 22.66 5.03 11.25
C ASN A 94 23.83 5.98 10.97
N PHE A 95 23.85 6.62 9.80
CA PHE A 95 24.90 7.56 9.43
C PHE A 95 24.91 8.81 10.30
N PHE A 96 23.77 9.31 10.74
CA PHE A 96 23.69 10.40 11.71
C PHE A 96 24.16 9.97 13.10
N ALA A 97 23.89 8.74 13.52
CA ALA A 97 24.40 8.22 14.79
C ALA A 97 25.94 8.07 14.76
N GLU A 98 26.48 7.54 13.68
CA GLU A 98 27.91 7.44 13.43
C GLU A 98 28.58 8.83 13.43
N ALA A 99 28.02 9.77 12.67
CA ALA A 99 28.54 11.13 12.57
C ALA A 99 28.54 11.88 13.93
N ARG A 100 27.62 11.55 14.84
CA ARG A 100 27.64 12.13 16.21
C ARG A 100 28.75 11.56 17.07
N ALA A 101 29.20 10.33 16.78
CA ALA A 101 30.26 9.67 17.55
C ALA A 101 31.67 10.03 17.06
N GLU A 102 31.79 10.47 15.80
CA GLU A 102 33.05 10.87 15.20
C GLU A 102 33.36 12.37 15.42
N LYS A 103 34.68 12.71 15.36
CA LYS A 103 35.09 14.12 15.23
C LYS A 103 34.76 14.61 13.82
N LEU A 104 33.80 15.52 13.73
CA LEU A 104 33.37 16.08 12.47
C LEU A 104 34.48 16.98 11.87
N GLN A 105 34.81 16.71 10.62
CA GLN A 105 35.68 17.58 9.81
C GLN A 105 34.86 18.05 8.60
N PRO A 106 34.97 19.32 8.21
CA PRO A 106 34.33 19.80 7.00
C PRO A 106 34.81 19.04 5.79
N GLY A 107 33.91 18.56 4.94
CA GLY A 107 34.23 17.80 3.75
C GLY A 107 33.07 17.02 3.20
N THR A 108 33.29 16.38 2.06
CA THR A 108 32.31 15.49 1.41
C THR A 108 32.89 14.08 1.37
N GLN A 109 32.08 13.10 1.77
CA GLN A 109 32.45 11.69 1.78
C GLN A 109 31.34 10.86 1.11
N THR A 110 31.73 9.89 0.29
CA THR A 110 30.82 8.90 -0.24
C THR A 110 30.75 7.72 0.73
N LEU A 111 29.56 7.36 1.14
CA LEU A 111 29.30 6.25 2.05
C LEU A 111 28.77 5.04 1.25
N ASN A 112 29.33 3.86 1.52
CA ASN A 112 28.89 2.62 0.89
C ASN A 112 28.23 1.71 1.92
N THR A 113 27.00 1.33 1.66
CA THR A 113 26.19 0.48 2.55
C THR A 113 26.23 -1.00 2.14
N GLY A 114 27.12 -1.38 1.21
CA GLY A 114 27.18 -2.77 0.70
C GLY A 114 26.15 -3.09 -0.39
N ASP A 115 25.05 -2.38 -0.50
CA ASP A 115 24.13 -2.45 -1.62
C ASP A 115 24.41 -1.29 -2.60
N ASN A 116 24.96 -1.63 -3.78
CA ASN A 116 25.33 -0.63 -4.79
C ASN A 116 24.12 0.04 -5.50
N ARG A 117 22.88 -0.30 -5.11
CA ARG A 117 21.69 0.30 -5.70
C ARG A 117 21.47 1.74 -5.27
N ILE A 118 21.85 2.06 -4.03
CA ILE A 118 21.69 3.39 -3.43
C ILE A 118 23.08 3.96 -3.16
N ARG A 119 23.32 5.18 -3.63
CA ARG A 119 24.55 5.92 -3.37
C ARG A 119 24.29 6.98 -2.32
N TYR A 120 25.07 6.94 -1.27
CA TYR A 120 25.01 7.91 -0.18
C TYR A 120 26.19 8.88 -0.23
N GLU A 121 25.90 10.16 -0.02
CA GLU A 121 26.87 11.22 0.07
C GLU A 121 26.66 11.98 1.37
N ARG A 122 27.71 12.09 2.20
CA ARG A 122 27.71 12.87 3.43
C ARG A 122 28.51 14.14 3.20
N GLN A 123 27.87 15.29 3.34
CA GLN A 123 28.52 16.58 3.30
C GLN A 123 28.49 17.22 4.70
N VAL A 124 29.66 17.58 5.24
CA VAL A 124 29.79 18.25 6.52
C VAL A 124 30.27 19.67 6.29
N GLN A 125 29.54 20.66 6.77
CA GLN A 125 29.85 22.07 6.68
C GLN A 125 29.84 22.71 8.06
N ALA A 126 30.86 23.51 8.37
CA ALA A 126 30.86 24.35 9.55
C ALA A 126 29.92 25.54 9.32
N ILE A 127 28.95 25.71 10.19
CA ILE A 127 28.01 26.83 10.13
C ILE A 127 28.30 27.85 11.22
N LYS A 128 28.17 29.14 10.89
CA LYS A 128 28.24 30.22 11.84
C LYS A 128 26.85 30.60 12.31
N ALA A 129 26.53 30.30 13.56
CA ALA A 129 25.30 30.76 14.20
C ALA A 129 25.62 31.73 15.31
N LYS A 130 24.74 32.68 15.53
CA LYS A 130 24.83 33.62 16.68
C LYS A 130 23.83 33.20 17.73
N ASN A 131 24.27 33.24 18.98
CA ASN A 131 23.38 33.05 20.10
C ASN A 131 22.49 34.30 20.32
N GLU A 132 21.53 34.24 21.23
CA GLU A 132 20.62 35.37 21.58
C GLU A 132 21.35 36.64 22.01
N ARG A 133 22.59 36.52 22.46
CA ARG A 133 23.46 37.65 22.88
C ARG A 133 24.35 38.16 21.74
N GLY A 134 24.20 37.66 20.50
CA GLY A 134 24.96 38.09 19.35
C GLY A 134 26.36 37.47 19.22
N ALA A 135 26.78 36.62 20.15
CA ALA A 135 28.08 35.95 20.10
C ALA A 135 28.03 34.74 19.14
N ASP A 136 29.12 34.53 18.41
CA ASP A 136 29.26 33.39 17.53
C ASP A 136 29.30 32.07 18.33
N VAL A 137 28.55 31.06 17.89
CA VAL A 137 28.57 29.69 18.44
C VAL A 137 29.66 28.93 17.70
N PRO A 138 30.80 28.61 18.33
CA PRO A 138 31.84 27.82 17.67
C PRO A 138 31.42 26.36 17.55
N ASN A 139 32.13 25.61 16.70
CA ASN A 139 31.96 24.16 16.58
C ASN A 139 30.55 23.65 16.24
N LEU A 140 29.81 24.42 15.47
CA LEU A 140 28.51 24.04 14.96
C LEU A 140 28.67 23.53 13.53
N PHE A 141 28.21 22.31 13.29
CA PHE A 141 28.32 21.65 11.99
C PHE A 141 26.93 21.31 11.47
N GLN A 142 26.74 21.48 10.18
CA GLN A 142 25.59 20.95 9.45
C GLN A 142 26.05 19.73 8.65
N ILE A 143 25.40 18.61 8.88
CA ILE A 143 25.59 17.38 8.15
C ILE A 143 24.41 17.25 7.19
N THR A 144 24.71 17.16 5.91
CA THR A 144 23.75 16.88 4.85
C THR A 144 24.03 15.48 4.33
N LEU A 145 23.03 14.60 4.40
CA LEU A 145 23.08 13.28 3.79
C LEU A 145 22.19 13.29 2.54
N THR A 146 22.75 12.84 1.42
CA THR A 146 22.04 12.73 0.16
C THR A 146 22.07 11.26 -0.28
N ALA A 147 20.90 10.67 -0.50
CA ALA A 147 20.74 9.36 -1.11
C ALA A 147 20.31 9.52 -2.57
N ARG A 148 20.94 8.77 -3.48
CA ARG A 148 20.58 8.75 -4.90
C ARG A 148 20.39 7.30 -5.34
N TRP A 149 19.27 7.01 -5.97
CA TRP A 149 18.95 5.67 -6.51
C TRP A 149 18.14 5.78 -7.79
N THR A 150 18.06 4.68 -8.53
CA THR A 150 17.30 4.61 -9.76
C THR A 150 16.11 3.67 -9.57
N LEU A 151 14.91 4.17 -9.80
CA LEU A 151 13.68 3.40 -9.79
C LEU A 151 12.98 3.53 -11.16
N GLN A 152 12.74 2.41 -11.85
CA GLN A 152 12.15 2.39 -13.19
C GLN A 152 12.82 3.37 -14.19
N ASN A 153 14.13 3.39 -14.23
CA ASN A 153 14.92 4.29 -15.10
C ASN A 153 14.77 5.80 -14.78
N GLN A 154 14.19 6.13 -13.63
CA GLN A 154 14.11 7.50 -13.10
C GLN A 154 15.09 7.65 -11.92
N GLU A 155 15.95 8.63 -11.99
CA GLU A 155 16.81 8.98 -10.87
C GLU A 155 15.98 9.66 -9.78
N ARG A 156 16.13 9.17 -8.56
CA ARG A 156 15.51 9.68 -7.34
C ARG A 156 16.59 10.18 -6.40
N THR A 157 16.27 11.21 -5.68
CA THR A 157 17.17 11.80 -4.67
C THR A 157 16.35 12.12 -3.43
N ASP A 158 16.89 11.74 -2.27
CA ASP A 158 16.38 12.15 -0.97
C ASP A 158 17.50 12.83 -0.17
N GLU A 159 17.14 13.79 0.66
CA GLU A 159 18.10 14.61 1.41
C GLU A 159 17.62 14.81 2.86
N ALA A 160 18.51 14.53 3.80
CA ALA A 160 18.28 14.79 5.20
C ALA A 160 19.38 15.68 5.79
N LYS A 161 19.03 16.61 6.67
CA LYS A 161 19.94 17.57 7.31
C LYS A 161 19.90 17.43 8.82
N LEU A 162 21.06 17.46 9.42
CA LEU A 162 21.23 17.46 10.87
C LEU A 162 22.22 18.52 11.28
N THR A 163 21.89 19.32 12.28
CA THR A 163 22.82 20.26 12.90
C THR A 163 23.34 19.66 14.21
N VAL A 164 24.66 19.60 14.33
CA VAL A 164 25.36 19.02 15.49
C VAL A 164 26.31 20.06 16.09
N TYR A 165 26.27 20.19 17.41
CA TYR A 165 27.26 20.93 18.17
C TYR A 165 28.30 19.95 18.74
N GLN A 166 29.58 20.23 18.50
CA GLN A 166 30.69 19.47 19.09
C GLN A 166 31.43 20.40 20.05
N PRO A 167 31.41 20.08 21.36
CA PRO A 167 32.13 20.90 22.33
C PRO A 167 33.66 20.81 22.22
#